data_9f1c108709666d36e8f86cbb97b38820
#
_entry.id   9f1c108709666d36e8f86cbb97b38820
#
_cell.length_a   1.000
_cell.length_b   1.000
_cell.length_c   1.000
_cell.angle_alpha   90.00
_cell.angle_beta   90.00
_cell.angle_gamma   90.00
#
_symmetry.space_group_name_H-M   'P 1'
#
loop_
_entity.id
_entity.type
_entity.pdbx_description
1 polymer ?
#
loop_
_entity_poly.entity_id
_entity_poly.type
_entity_poly.pdbx_seq_one_letter_code
_entity_poly.pdbx_strand_id
1 'polypeptide(L)'
;MFDRLQKPFLTVETGEAYQPIRLTYTLLQPEKLSQTLEGLQCIEKNPTPNSWSWYWKAECDELHFESINSYQRIPNRPLRLATVTLRNGKVFINLTSFKRACMAVPFFYKVFDKEVLSIHVADFINKVFSLDERLPHGFAELFKDDELDRILQQRVEDYYKVKEKVELAPSAEEALNLLSQYTQVEAKKRLPYAERYLFDLREDDDPDVLFLAFYIYLRGRELVAIRRWFGQVGVVSESTEDTLAQVFGEMGIDILE
;
A
#
# COMPACT_ATOMS: atom_id res chain seq x y z
N MET A 1 -2.14 15.89 35.33
CA MET A 1 -2.05 14.83 34.32
C MET A 1 -2.94 15.25 33.17
N PHE A 2 -2.40 15.99 32.20
CA PHE A 2 -3.20 16.55 31.12
C PHE A 2 -3.48 15.44 30.12
N ASP A 3 -4.73 15.02 30.02
CA ASP A 3 -5.26 14.28 28.90
C ASP A 3 -4.92 15.06 27.61
N ARG A 4 -3.86 14.66 26.89
CA ARG A 4 -3.66 15.14 25.54
C ARG A 4 -4.80 14.55 24.75
N LEU A 5 -5.86 15.33 24.56
CA LEU A 5 -6.92 15.05 23.59
C LEU A 5 -6.23 14.65 22.30
N GLN A 6 -6.26 13.36 22.01
CA GLN A 6 -5.67 12.83 20.79
C GLN A 6 -6.41 13.49 19.63
N LYS A 7 -5.68 14.30 18.86
CA LYS A 7 -6.26 15.01 17.72
C LYS A 7 -6.81 13.97 16.74
N PRO A 8 -8.13 13.94 16.47
CA PRO A 8 -8.69 12.94 15.56
C PRO A 8 -8.15 13.14 14.15
N PHE A 9 -7.99 12.05 13.41
CA PHE A 9 -7.61 12.05 12.02
C PHE A 9 -8.72 11.45 11.15
N LEU A 10 -8.63 11.71 9.86
CA LEU A 10 -9.61 11.22 8.90
C LEU A 10 -9.45 9.71 8.72
N THR A 11 -10.54 8.99 8.92
CA THR A 11 -10.64 7.55 8.65
C THR A 11 -11.59 7.30 7.48
N VAL A 12 -11.42 6.15 6.82
CA VAL A 12 -12.41 5.65 5.87
C VAL A 12 -13.58 4.98 6.63
N GLU A 13 -14.63 4.61 5.92
CA GLU A 13 -15.87 4.07 6.49
C GLU A 13 -15.65 2.78 7.29
N THR A 14 -14.59 2.04 7.00
CA THR A 14 -14.19 0.80 7.69
C THR A 14 -13.20 1.03 8.84
N GLY A 15 -12.90 2.30 9.16
CA GLY A 15 -12.15 2.70 10.36
C GLY A 15 -10.66 2.90 10.18
N GLU A 16 -10.08 2.46 9.06
CA GLU A 16 -8.66 2.64 8.76
C GLU A 16 -8.32 4.10 8.44
N ALA A 17 -7.07 4.49 8.66
CA ALA A 17 -6.61 5.82 8.28
C ALA A 17 -6.84 6.08 6.78
N TYR A 18 -7.35 7.28 6.46
CA TYR A 18 -7.44 7.71 5.06
C TYR A 18 -6.03 7.99 4.54
N GLN A 19 -5.51 7.06 3.75
CA GLN A 19 -4.19 7.14 3.09
C GLN A 19 -4.32 6.68 1.64
N PRO A 20 -4.44 7.65 0.71
CA PRO A 20 -4.62 7.33 -0.71
C PRO A 20 -3.49 6.50 -1.27
N ILE A 21 -3.85 5.46 -2.01
CA ILE A 21 -2.93 4.58 -2.71
C ILE A 21 -3.48 4.22 -4.09
N ARG A 22 -2.60 4.20 -5.09
CA ARG A 22 -2.88 3.80 -6.47
C ARG A 22 -2.05 2.59 -6.82
N LEU A 23 -2.71 1.50 -7.16
CA LEU A 23 -2.07 0.35 -7.79
C LEU A 23 -2.12 0.54 -9.30
N THR A 24 -0.99 0.29 -9.95
CA THR A 24 -0.85 0.38 -11.41
C THR A 24 -0.50 -0.99 -11.96
N TYR A 25 -1.31 -1.45 -12.90
CA TYR A 25 -1.13 -2.71 -13.58
C TYR A 25 -0.85 -2.46 -15.07
N THR A 26 0.03 -3.26 -15.65
CA THR A 26 0.21 -3.34 -17.10
C THR A 26 -0.85 -4.26 -17.67
N LEU A 27 -1.57 -3.79 -18.66
CA LEU A 27 -2.60 -4.55 -19.37
C LEU A 27 -1.96 -5.30 -20.52
N LEU A 28 -2.00 -6.63 -20.48
CA LEU A 28 -1.39 -7.52 -21.46
C LEU A 28 -2.42 -7.96 -22.52
N GLN A 29 -3.67 -8.21 -22.11
CA GLN A 29 -4.77 -8.63 -22.99
C GLN A 29 -6.00 -7.72 -22.79
N PRO A 30 -6.08 -6.60 -23.54
CA PRO A 30 -7.15 -5.59 -23.37
C PRO A 30 -8.57 -6.11 -23.56
N GLU A 31 -8.75 -7.06 -24.47
CA GLU A 31 -10.04 -7.65 -24.81
C GLU A 31 -10.65 -8.48 -23.67
N LYS A 32 -9.82 -9.05 -22.81
CA LYS A 32 -10.26 -9.86 -21.67
C LYS A 32 -10.62 -9.01 -20.44
N LEU A 33 -10.06 -7.81 -20.30
CA LEU A 33 -10.25 -6.98 -19.09
C LEU A 33 -11.71 -6.69 -18.78
N SER A 34 -12.44 -6.12 -19.76
CA SER A 34 -13.86 -5.77 -19.55
C SER A 34 -14.71 -7.01 -19.25
N GLN A 35 -14.47 -8.11 -19.96
CA GLN A 35 -15.20 -9.35 -19.74
C GLN A 35 -14.97 -9.89 -18.32
N THR A 36 -13.70 -9.90 -17.85
CA THR A 36 -13.37 -10.37 -16.51
C THR A 36 -13.99 -9.46 -15.44
N LEU A 37 -13.85 -8.13 -15.57
CA LEU A 37 -14.41 -7.19 -14.60
C LEU A 37 -15.94 -7.25 -14.55
N GLU A 38 -16.61 -7.30 -15.70
CA GLU A 38 -18.07 -7.31 -15.80
C GLU A 38 -18.66 -8.69 -15.43
N GLY A 39 -17.84 -9.74 -15.34
CA GLY A 39 -18.21 -11.06 -14.82
C GLY A 39 -18.29 -11.15 -13.31
N LEU A 40 -17.72 -10.17 -12.58
CA LEU A 40 -17.72 -10.14 -11.12
C LEU A 40 -18.92 -9.38 -10.58
N GLN A 41 -19.61 -9.95 -9.59
CA GLN A 41 -20.74 -9.29 -8.95
C GLN A 41 -20.33 -8.14 -8.04
N CYS A 42 -19.09 -8.14 -7.52
CA CYS A 42 -18.51 -7.06 -6.72
C CYS A 42 -18.04 -5.87 -7.55
N ILE A 43 -18.04 -5.94 -8.88
CA ILE A 43 -17.63 -4.87 -9.78
C ILE A 43 -18.84 -4.32 -10.53
N GLU A 44 -18.94 -3.00 -10.57
CA GLU A 44 -19.97 -2.31 -11.35
C GLU A 44 -19.35 -1.30 -12.30
N LYS A 45 -19.80 -1.31 -13.57
CA LYS A 45 -19.37 -0.35 -14.57
C LYS A 45 -19.90 1.04 -14.24
N ASN A 46 -19.03 2.04 -14.27
CA ASN A 46 -19.41 3.42 -14.06
C ASN A 46 -19.94 4.05 -15.37
N PRO A 47 -20.72 5.15 -15.28
CA PRO A 47 -21.11 5.94 -16.46
C PRO A 47 -19.91 6.52 -17.23
N THR A 48 -18.80 6.76 -16.53
CA THR A 48 -17.54 7.21 -17.17
C THR A 48 -16.93 6.05 -17.97
N PRO A 49 -16.60 6.23 -19.25
CA PRO A 49 -15.97 5.20 -20.06
C PRO A 49 -14.70 4.63 -19.40
N ASN A 50 -14.48 3.34 -19.57
CA ASN A 50 -13.31 2.63 -19.04
C ASN A 50 -13.11 2.80 -17.53
N SER A 51 -14.20 2.83 -16.78
CA SER A 51 -14.21 3.00 -15.35
C SER A 51 -15.20 2.07 -14.68
N TRP A 52 -14.78 1.48 -13.56
CA TRP A 52 -15.57 0.56 -12.74
C TRP A 52 -15.40 0.90 -11.27
N SER A 53 -16.40 0.52 -10.46
CA SER A 53 -16.35 0.59 -9.00
C SER A 53 -16.25 -0.81 -8.42
N TRP A 54 -15.32 -1.01 -7.50
CA TRP A 54 -15.18 -2.23 -6.72
C TRP A 54 -15.88 -2.07 -5.38
N TYR A 55 -16.81 -2.97 -5.07
CA TYR A 55 -17.66 -2.91 -3.89
C TYR A 55 -17.43 -4.09 -2.96
N TRP A 56 -17.65 -3.86 -1.66
CA TRP A 56 -17.64 -4.91 -0.64
C TRP A 56 -18.94 -5.67 -0.67
N LYS A 57 -19.04 -6.67 -1.52
CA LYS A 57 -20.17 -7.59 -1.71
C LYS A 57 -19.72 -8.82 -2.50
N ALA A 58 -20.53 -9.89 -2.45
CA ALA A 58 -20.35 -11.11 -3.23
C ALA A 58 -18.92 -11.68 -3.07
N GLU A 59 -18.09 -11.73 -4.13
CA GLU A 59 -16.73 -12.31 -4.12
C GLU A 59 -15.83 -11.64 -3.08
N CYS A 60 -16.20 -10.46 -2.57
CA CYS A 60 -15.44 -9.70 -1.57
C CYS A 60 -15.99 -9.88 -0.15
N ASP A 61 -16.97 -10.74 0.08
CA ASP A 61 -17.58 -10.92 1.40
C ASP A 61 -16.61 -11.48 2.45
N GLU A 62 -15.58 -12.20 2.02
CA GLU A 62 -14.52 -12.75 2.89
C GLU A 62 -13.46 -11.72 3.29
N LEU A 63 -13.47 -10.49 2.72
CA LEU A 63 -12.53 -9.46 3.10
C LEU A 63 -12.84 -8.94 4.51
N HIS A 64 -11.81 -8.90 5.36
CA HIS A 64 -11.92 -8.47 6.75
C HIS A 64 -11.30 -7.09 6.97
N PHE A 65 -12.09 -6.19 7.56
CA PHE A 65 -11.66 -4.84 7.96
C PHE A 65 -11.67 -4.71 9.49
N GLU A 66 -10.78 -3.88 10.03
CA GLU A 66 -10.56 -3.75 11.49
C GLU A 66 -11.79 -3.25 12.26
N SER A 67 -12.62 -2.43 11.62
CA SER A 67 -13.80 -1.81 12.24
C SER A 67 -15.13 -2.31 11.66
N ILE A 68 -15.23 -3.58 11.34
CA ILE A 68 -16.50 -4.20 10.88
C ILE A 68 -17.69 -3.84 11.79
N ASN A 69 -17.46 -3.77 13.10
CA ASN A 69 -18.51 -3.43 14.08
C ASN A 69 -19.02 -1.99 13.97
N SER A 70 -18.25 -1.08 13.35
CA SER A 70 -18.62 0.32 13.17
C SER A 70 -19.37 0.56 11.85
N TYR A 71 -19.21 -0.34 10.87
CA TYR A 71 -19.87 -0.26 9.59
C TYR A 71 -20.99 -1.32 9.50
N GLN A 72 -22.24 -0.87 9.62
CA GLN A 72 -23.38 -1.70 9.31
C GLN A 72 -23.58 -1.74 7.79
N ARG A 73 -23.42 -2.91 7.18
CA ARG A 73 -23.73 -3.09 5.76
C ARG A 73 -25.20 -2.75 5.52
N ILE A 74 -25.43 -1.72 4.72
CA ILE A 74 -26.77 -1.40 4.23
C ILE A 74 -26.98 -2.28 2.99
N PRO A 75 -27.94 -3.23 3.00
CA PRO A 75 -28.06 -4.23 1.93
C PRO A 75 -28.16 -3.66 0.51
N ASN A 76 -28.76 -2.49 0.36
CA ASN A 76 -28.96 -1.84 -0.94
C ASN A 76 -27.91 -0.75 -1.25
N ARG A 77 -26.86 -0.61 -0.43
CA ARG A 77 -25.82 0.39 -0.59
C ARG A 77 -24.45 -0.19 -0.19
N PRO A 78 -23.89 -1.07 -1.02
CA PRO A 78 -22.60 -1.69 -0.72
C PRO A 78 -21.51 -0.61 -0.64
N LEU A 79 -20.54 -0.85 0.24
CA LEU A 79 -19.38 0.03 0.40
C LEU A 79 -18.47 -0.06 -0.83
N ARG A 80 -18.14 1.09 -1.43
CA ARG A 80 -17.16 1.15 -2.49
C ARG A 80 -15.74 1.08 -1.89
N LEU A 81 -14.99 0.05 -2.27
CA LEU A 81 -13.61 -0.18 -1.84
C LEU A 81 -12.61 0.59 -2.69
N ALA A 82 -12.84 0.61 -4.02
CA ALA A 82 -11.94 1.25 -4.98
C ALA A 82 -12.67 1.73 -6.24
N THR A 83 -11.96 2.54 -7.02
CA THR A 83 -12.29 2.84 -8.41
C THR A 83 -11.22 2.25 -9.31
N VAL A 84 -11.64 1.47 -10.30
CA VAL A 84 -10.78 0.88 -11.34
C VAL A 84 -10.93 1.72 -12.61
N THR A 85 -9.82 2.11 -13.22
CA THR A 85 -9.84 2.90 -14.47
C THR A 85 -8.79 2.38 -15.45
N LEU A 86 -9.16 2.31 -16.72
CA LEU A 86 -8.25 1.98 -17.83
C LEU A 86 -7.85 3.25 -18.58
N ARG A 87 -6.55 3.53 -18.67
CA ARG A 87 -5.99 4.66 -19.45
C ARG A 87 -4.66 4.26 -20.04
N ASN A 88 -4.46 4.56 -21.32
CA ASN A 88 -3.18 4.36 -22.03
C ASN A 88 -2.58 2.95 -21.83
N GLY A 89 -3.41 1.91 -21.92
CA GLY A 89 -2.97 0.52 -21.77
C GLY A 89 -2.57 0.12 -20.33
N LYS A 90 -2.86 0.97 -19.34
CA LYS A 90 -2.64 0.68 -17.91
C LYS A 90 -3.95 0.68 -17.15
N VAL A 91 -4.07 -0.24 -16.20
CA VAL A 91 -5.19 -0.27 -15.26
C VAL A 91 -4.74 0.34 -13.93
N PHE A 92 -5.51 1.32 -13.48
CA PHE A 92 -5.28 1.99 -12.21
C PHE A 92 -6.38 1.60 -11.23
N ILE A 93 -6.00 1.14 -10.05
CA ILE A 93 -6.93 0.88 -8.95
C ILE A 93 -6.63 1.90 -7.86
N ASN A 94 -7.56 2.83 -7.66
CA ASN A 94 -7.44 3.90 -6.68
C ASN A 94 -8.20 3.53 -5.40
N LEU A 95 -7.46 3.45 -4.29
CA LEU A 95 -7.96 3.06 -2.98
C LEU A 95 -7.68 4.16 -1.94
N THR A 96 -8.41 4.14 -0.85
CA THR A 96 -8.38 5.19 0.17
C THR A 96 -7.70 4.79 1.46
N SER A 97 -7.25 3.53 1.59
CA SER A 97 -6.47 3.06 2.75
C SER A 97 -5.45 2.01 2.33
N PHE A 98 -4.38 1.88 3.12
CA PHE A 98 -3.37 0.85 2.91
C PHE A 98 -3.92 -0.55 3.12
N LYS A 99 -4.82 -0.72 4.09
CA LYS A 99 -5.50 -2.00 4.32
C LYS A 99 -6.25 -2.48 3.09
N ARG A 100 -7.02 -1.57 2.46
CA ARG A 100 -7.75 -1.90 1.22
C ARG A 100 -6.79 -2.29 0.09
N ALA A 101 -5.62 -1.65 -0.01
CA ALA A 101 -4.62 -2.01 -1.01
C ALA A 101 -4.01 -3.40 -0.76
N CYS A 102 -3.72 -3.72 0.49
CA CYS A 102 -3.25 -5.05 0.89
C CYS A 102 -4.25 -6.16 0.55
N MET A 103 -5.54 -5.88 0.59
CA MET A 103 -6.59 -6.80 0.17
C MET A 103 -6.79 -6.84 -1.34
N ALA A 104 -6.65 -5.68 -2.01
CA ALA A 104 -6.85 -5.57 -3.45
C ALA A 104 -5.79 -6.36 -4.24
N VAL A 105 -4.52 -6.33 -3.82
CA VAL A 105 -3.44 -6.99 -4.56
C VAL A 105 -3.68 -8.49 -4.70
N PRO A 106 -3.87 -9.29 -3.63
CA PRO A 106 -4.16 -10.71 -3.76
C PRO A 106 -5.52 -11.00 -4.42
N PHE A 107 -6.54 -10.15 -4.18
CA PHE A 107 -7.84 -10.30 -4.82
C PHE A 107 -7.73 -10.20 -6.34
N PHE A 108 -7.15 -9.12 -6.85
CA PHE A 108 -7.02 -8.93 -8.29
C PHE A 108 -6.02 -9.88 -8.94
N TYR A 109 -4.99 -10.30 -8.21
CA TYR A 109 -4.08 -11.35 -8.67
C TYR A 109 -4.79 -12.70 -8.87
N LYS A 110 -5.72 -13.06 -7.98
CA LYS A 110 -6.53 -14.28 -8.09
C LYS A 110 -7.59 -14.19 -9.20
N VAL A 111 -8.15 -13.00 -9.41
CA VAL A 111 -9.22 -12.77 -10.38
C VAL A 111 -8.68 -12.68 -11.81
N PHE A 112 -7.54 -12.03 -11.98
CA PHE A 112 -6.91 -11.88 -13.28
C PHE A 112 -5.83 -12.93 -13.49
N ASP A 113 -5.90 -13.60 -14.63
CA ASP A 113 -4.77 -14.37 -15.11
C ASP A 113 -3.54 -13.46 -15.25
N LYS A 114 -2.35 -13.97 -14.89
CA LYS A 114 -1.06 -13.27 -15.09
C LYS A 114 -0.85 -12.81 -16.53
N GLU A 115 -1.43 -13.51 -17.49
CA GLU A 115 -1.41 -13.15 -18.90
C GLU A 115 -2.30 -11.96 -19.26
N VAL A 116 -3.27 -11.62 -18.41
CA VAL A 116 -4.22 -10.50 -18.66
C VAL A 116 -3.73 -9.22 -18.02
N LEU A 117 -3.30 -9.29 -16.77
CA LEU A 117 -2.97 -8.13 -15.96
C LEU A 117 -1.81 -8.43 -15.02
N SER A 118 -0.76 -7.60 -15.06
CA SER A 118 0.38 -7.73 -14.16
C SER A 118 0.53 -6.47 -13.31
N ILE A 119 0.59 -6.63 -11.98
CA ILE A 119 0.87 -5.50 -11.07
C ILE A 119 2.31 -5.04 -11.27
N HIS A 120 2.49 -3.72 -11.32
CA HIS A 120 3.80 -3.13 -11.56
C HIS A 120 4.21 -2.15 -10.45
N VAL A 121 3.32 -1.28 -10.03
CA VAL A 121 3.65 -0.18 -9.12
C VAL A 121 2.51 0.07 -8.14
N ALA A 122 2.86 0.44 -6.90
CA ALA A 122 1.96 1.10 -5.97
C ALA A 122 2.51 2.48 -5.59
N ASP A 123 1.76 3.54 -5.92
CA ASP A 123 2.02 4.91 -5.49
C ASP A 123 1.13 5.25 -4.29
N PHE A 124 1.69 5.78 -3.20
CA PHE A 124 0.94 6.03 -1.98
C PHE A 124 1.41 7.25 -1.20
N ILE A 125 0.53 7.76 -0.34
CA ILE A 125 0.73 8.97 0.46
C ILE A 125 1.05 8.60 1.91
N ASN A 126 2.22 9.01 2.39
CA ASN A 126 2.70 8.79 3.77
C ASN A 126 2.21 9.87 4.74
N LYS A 127 0.94 10.23 4.67
CA LYS A 127 0.36 11.28 5.49
C LYS A 127 -0.95 10.81 6.10
N VAL A 128 -1.16 11.18 7.36
CA VAL A 128 -2.47 11.16 8.00
C VAL A 128 -3.12 12.52 7.82
N PHE A 129 -4.38 12.54 7.41
CA PHE A 129 -5.12 13.76 7.12
C PHE A 129 -5.97 14.18 8.32
N SER A 130 -6.10 15.50 8.54
CA SER A 130 -7.02 16.06 9.51
C SER A 130 -8.45 15.96 9.00
N LEU A 131 -9.43 15.89 9.92
CA LEU A 131 -10.85 15.99 9.58
C LEU A 131 -11.20 17.33 8.89
N ASP A 132 -10.48 18.40 9.25
CA ASP A 132 -10.71 19.75 8.72
C ASP A 132 -9.90 20.02 7.44
N GLU A 133 -9.08 19.07 7.00
CA GLU A 133 -8.23 19.28 5.85
C GLU A 133 -9.00 19.10 4.55
N ARG A 134 -8.84 20.06 3.64
CA ARG A 134 -9.39 19.91 2.29
C ARG A 134 -8.67 18.81 1.55
N LEU A 135 -9.42 17.76 1.23
CA LEU A 135 -8.89 16.66 0.43
C LEU A 135 -8.71 17.10 -1.03
N PRO A 136 -7.69 16.57 -1.72
CA PRO A 136 -7.53 16.74 -3.15
C PRO A 136 -8.76 16.23 -3.92
N HIS A 137 -9.08 16.87 -5.04
CA HIS A 137 -10.25 16.50 -5.84
C HIS A 137 -10.10 15.15 -6.56
N GLY A 138 -8.90 14.61 -6.62
CA GLY A 138 -8.65 13.32 -7.25
C GLY A 138 -7.24 12.81 -7.06
N PHE A 139 -7.04 11.54 -7.36
CA PHE A 139 -5.75 10.86 -7.23
C PHE A 139 -4.64 11.46 -8.11
N ALA A 140 -5.00 12.09 -9.24
CA ALA A 140 -4.02 12.74 -10.11
C ALA A 140 -3.36 13.97 -9.45
N GLU A 141 -4.02 14.61 -8.49
CA GLU A 141 -3.43 15.74 -7.74
C GLU A 141 -2.46 15.26 -6.66
N LEU A 142 -2.65 14.02 -6.18
CA LEU A 142 -1.84 13.41 -5.13
C LEU A 142 -0.53 12.81 -5.66
N PHE A 143 -0.60 12.22 -6.86
CA PHE A 143 0.51 11.47 -7.45
C PHE A 143 1.07 12.22 -8.65
N LYS A 144 2.17 12.94 -8.41
CA LYS A 144 2.94 13.62 -9.46
C LYS A 144 4.08 12.69 -9.87
N ASP A 145 3.99 12.18 -11.08
CA ASP A 145 4.93 11.17 -11.59
C ASP A 145 6.39 11.65 -11.52
N ASP A 146 6.68 12.88 -11.92
CA ASP A 146 8.04 13.46 -11.87
C ASP A 146 8.63 13.48 -10.44
N GLU A 147 7.80 13.76 -9.43
CA GLU A 147 8.23 13.76 -8.03
C GLU A 147 8.49 12.35 -7.54
N LEU A 148 7.60 11.40 -7.86
CA LEU A 148 7.75 9.99 -7.49
C LEU A 148 8.95 9.36 -8.18
N ASP A 149 9.17 9.64 -9.46
CA ASP A 149 10.31 9.15 -10.22
C ASP A 149 11.62 9.68 -9.63
N ARG A 150 11.67 10.96 -9.25
CA ARG A 150 12.84 11.54 -8.57
C ARG A 150 13.12 10.88 -7.21
N ILE A 151 12.10 10.63 -6.40
CA ILE A 151 12.26 9.96 -5.10
C ILE A 151 12.78 8.54 -5.31
N LEU A 152 12.22 7.81 -6.27
CA LEU A 152 12.67 6.47 -6.62
C LEU A 152 14.10 6.45 -7.09
N GLN A 153 14.45 7.33 -8.03
CA GLN A 153 15.82 7.43 -8.56
C GLN A 153 16.83 7.70 -7.45
N GLN A 154 16.56 8.65 -6.56
CA GLN A 154 17.45 8.97 -5.43
C GLN A 154 17.67 7.75 -4.52
N ARG A 155 16.62 6.97 -4.24
CA ARG A 155 16.71 5.75 -3.41
C ARG A 155 17.54 4.67 -4.08
N VAL A 156 17.36 4.50 -5.38
CA VAL A 156 18.12 3.53 -6.18
C VAL A 156 19.62 3.90 -6.19
N GLU A 157 19.94 5.17 -6.40
CA GLU A 157 21.32 5.66 -6.35
C GLU A 157 21.96 5.46 -4.97
N ASP A 158 21.24 5.77 -3.89
CA ASP A 158 21.74 5.59 -2.52
C ASP A 158 21.98 4.09 -2.22
N TYR A 159 21.09 3.21 -2.67
CA TYR A 159 21.25 1.76 -2.54
C TYR A 159 22.49 1.25 -3.29
N TYR A 160 22.70 1.66 -4.54
CA TYR A 160 23.86 1.21 -5.31
C TYR A 160 25.19 1.67 -4.70
N LYS A 161 25.26 2.90 -4.13
CA LYS A 161 26.43 3.38 -3.39
C LYS A 161 26.77 2.49 -2.18
N VAL A 162 25.75 1.99 -1.50
CA VAL A 162 25.96 1.09 -0.36
C VAL A 162 26.32 -0.30 -0.83
N LYS A 163 25.65 -0.82 -1.86
CA LYS A 163 25.95 -2.12 -2.45
C LYS A 163 27.41 -2.23 -2.88
N GLU A 164 27.93 -1.22 -3.59
CA GLU A 164 29.33 -1.17 -4.00
C GLU A 164 30.28 -1.25 -2.79
N LYS A 165 30.00 -0.51 -1.69
CA LYS A 165 30.80 -0.57 -0.47
C LYS A 165 30.75 -1.95 0.19
N VAL A 166 29.58 -2.59 0.20
CA VAL A 166 29.37 -3.92 0.77
C VAL A 166 30.14 -4.96 -0.04
N GLU A 167 30.11 -4.89 -1.38
CA GLU A 167 30.84 -5.80 -2.26
C GLU A 167 32.36 -5.67 -2.15
N LEU A 168 32.85 -4.47 -1.81
CA LEU A 168 34.28 -4.20 -1.61
C LEU A 168 34.74 -4.43 -0.15
N ALA A 169 33.83 -4.79 0.74
CA ALA A 169 34.16 -5.00 2.14
C ALA A 169 35.13 -6.18 2.34
N PRO A 170 36.21 -6.01 3.14
CA PRO A 170 37.24 -7.05 3.32
C PRO A 170 36.77 -8.27 4.11
N SER A 171 35.62 -8.17 4.80
CA SER A 171 35.03 -9.28 5.57
C SER A 171 33.49 -9.23 5.56
N ALA A 172 32.87 -10.38 5.81
CA ALA A 172 31.42 -10.49 5.97
C ALA A 172 30.89 -9.66 7.16
N GLU A 173 31.68 -9.55 8.24
CA GLU A 173 31.32 -8.75 9.40
C GLU A 173 31.25 -7.26 9.05
N GLU A 174 32.24 -6.76 8.28
CA GLU A 174 32.25 -5.35 7.83
C GLU A 174 31.12 -5.08 6.83
N ALA A 175 30.82 -6.02 5.93
CA ALA A 175 29.68 -5.95 5.03
C ALA A 175 28.36 -5.82 5.80
N LEU A 176 28.15 -6.64 6.83
CA LEU A 176 26.95 -6.59 7.70
C LEU A 176 26.87 -5.27 8.47
N ASN A 177 27.98 -4.75 8.96
CA ASN A 177 28.03 -3.46 9.65
C ASN A 177 27.63 -2.31 8.71
N LEU A 178 28.14 -2.30 7.47
CA LEU A 178 27.75 -1.31 6.47
C LEU A 178 26.26 -1.36 6.14
N LEU A 179 25.70 -2.55 5.98
CA LEU A 179 24.25 -2.73 5.77
C LEU A 179 23.43 -2.25 6.97
N SER A 180 23.85 -2.62 8.18
CA SER A 180 23.21 -2.19 9.42
C SER A 180 23.21 -0.66 9.57
N GLN A 181 24.36 -0.02 9.34
CA GLN A 181 24.48 1.44 9.37
C GLN A 181 23.57 2.09 8.33
N TYR A 182 23.55 1.59 7.10
CA TYR A 182 22.65 2.09 6.06
C TYR A 182 21.19 1.98 6.50
N THR A 183 20.78 0.82 6.97
CA THR A 183 19.41 0.58 7.44
C THR A 183 19.03 1.53 8.58
N GLN A 184 19.93 1.76 9.54
CA GLN A 184 19.71 2.71 10.64
C GLN A 184 19.59 4.16 10.17
N VAL A 185 20.40 4.55 9.16
CA VAL A 185 20.32 5.89 8.56
C VAL A 185 19.01 6.08 7.80
N GLU A 186 18.64 5.10 6.97
CA GLU A 186 17.35 5.12 6.24
C GLU A 186 16.17 5.16 7.22
N ALA A 187 16.24 4.39 8.29
CA ALA A 187 15.23 4.38 9.34
C ALA A 187 15.00 5.75 10.01
N LYS A 188 16.04 6.59 10.08
CA LYS A 188 15.97 7.94 10.66
C LYS A 188 15.54 9.02 9.65
N LYS A 189 15.56 8.72 8.36
CA LYS A 189 15.12 9.69 7.35
C LYS A 189 13.63 10.01 7.53
N ARG A 190 13.29 11.26 7.25
CA ARG A 190 11.89 11.66 7.22
C ARG A 190 11.20 10.94 6.06
N LEU A 191 10.05 10.30 6.32
CA LEU A 191 9.22 9.76 5.24
C LEU A 191 8.87 10.86 4.25
N PRO A 192 9.06 10.63 2.94
CA PRO A 192 8.58 11.55 1.93
C PRO A 192 7.05 11.61 1.97
N TYR A 193 6.49 12.68 1.41
CA TYR A 193 5.03 12.85 1.33
C TYR A 193 4.37 11.73 0.53
N ALA A 194 4.96 11.37 -0.60
CA ALA A 194 4.53 10.26 -1.43
C ALA A 194 5.69 9.30 -1.68
N GLU A 195 5.38 8.03 -1.84
CA GLU A 195 6.36 6.98 -2.19
C GLU A 195 5.82 6.08 -3.29
N ARG A 196 6.75 5.40 -3.95
CA ARG A 196 6.48 4.36 -4.95
C ARG A 196 7.07 3.04 -4.50
N TYR A 197 6.26 1.99 -4.48
CA TYR A 197 6.68 0.61 -4.31
C TYR A 197 6.65 -0.10 -5.67
N LEU A 198 7.74 -0.78 -6.01
CA LEU A 198 7.86 -1.56 -7.25
C LEU A 198 7.60 -3.03 -6.93
N PHE A 199 6.72 -3.65 -7.70
CA PHE A 199 6.55 -5.11 -7.69
C PHE A 199 7.49 -5.70 -8.73
N ASP A 200 8.54 -6.38 -8.27
CA ASP A 200 9.48 -7.13 -9.12
C ASP A 200 9.09 -8.60 -9.08
N LEU A 201 8.03 -8.93 -9.82
CA LEU A 201 7.49 -10.29 -9.94
C LEU A 201 8.26 -11.06 -11.01
N ARG A 202 9.02 -12.07 -10.60
CA ARG A 202 9.61 -13.06 -11.50
C ARG A 202 8.66 -14.24 -11.66
N GLU A 203 8.82 -15.02 -12.74
CA GLU A 203 7.94 -16.15 -13.03
C GLU A 203 7.94 -17.22 -11.92
N ASP A 204 9.09 -17.40 -11.25
CA ASP A 204 9.29 -18.41 -10.21
C ASP A 204 9.02 -17.90 -8.78
N ASP A 205 8.66 -16.62 -8.61
CA ASP A 205 8.42 -16.06 -7.29
C ASP A 205 7.07 -16.53 -6.72
N ASP A 206 7.07 -16.86 -5.43
CA ASP A 206 5.85 -17.12 -4.68
C ASP A 206 5.09 -15.80 -4.48
N PRO A 207 3.89 -15.65 -5.05
CA PRO A 207 3.11 -14.41 -4.92
C PRO A 207 2.75 -14.09 -3.48
N ASP A 208 2.56 -15.08 -2.61
CA ASP A 208 2.18 -14.86 -1.21
C ASP A 208 3.32 -14.19 -0.43
N VAL A 209 4.58 -14.51 -0.74
CA VAL A 209 5.75 -13.83 -0.15
C VAL A 209 5.78 -12.36 -0.56
N LEU A 210 5.48 -12.07 -1.82
CA LEU A 210 5.44 -10.68 -2.32
C LEU A 210 4.29 -9.88 -1.71
N PHE A 211 3.12 -10.50 -1.56
CA PHE A 211 1.96 -9.85 -0.91
C PHE A 211 2.24 -9.58 0.55
N LEU A 212 2.88 -10.52 1.25
CA LEU A 212 3.32 -10.34 2.63
C LEU A 212 4.35 -9.21 2.76
N ALA A 213 5.36 -9.17 1.90
CA ALA A 213 6.36 -8.10 1.88
C ALA A 213 5.73 -6.72 1.64
N PHE A 214 4.79 -6.64 0.71
CA PHE A 214 4.03 -5.42 0.44
C PHE A 214 3.16 -5.00 1.64
N TYR A 215 2.48 -5.96 2.28
CA TYR A 215 1.69 -5.72 3.49
C TYR A 215 2.56 -5.16 4.62
N ILE A 216 3.68 -5.81 4.95
CA ILE A 216 4.62 -5.37 5.98
C ILE A 216 5.13 -3.95 5.67
N TYR A 217 5.48 -3.70 4.42
CA TYR A 217 5.98 -2.41 3.98
C TYR A 217 4.95 -1.30 4.19
N LEU A 218 3.72 -1.46 3.73
CA LEU A 218 2.65 -0.47 3.90
C LEU A 218 2.29 -0.28 5.37
N ARG A 219 2.17 -1.36 6.13
CA ARG A 219 1.83 -1.28 7.56
C ARG A 219 2.88 -0.51 8.34
N GLY A 220 4.16 -0.73 8.06
CA GLY A 220 5.25 0.06 8.64
C GLY A 220 5.13 1.55 8.35
N ARG A 221 4.76 1.92 7.11
CA ARG A 221 4.53 3.32 6.70
C ARG A 221 3.34 3.94 7.42
N GLU A 222 2.25 3.22 7.51
CA GLU A 222 1.04 3.64 8.22
C GLU A 222 1.32 3.93 9.69
N LEU A 223 1.97 3.01 10.40
CA LEU A 223 2.31 3.18 11.81
C LEU A 223 3.22 4.40 12.05
N VAL A 224 4.23 4.60 11.21
CA VAL A 224 5.09 5.79 11.31
C VAL A 224 4.30 7.07 11.05
N ALA A 225 3.39 7.09 10.08
CA ALA A 225 2.55 8.25 9.80
C ALA A 225 1.62 8.58 10.97
N ILE A 226 0.99 7.56 11.57
CA ILE A 226 0.11 7.69 12.74
C ILE A 226 0.89 8.16 13.98
N ARG A 227 2.05 7.57 14.27
CA ARG A 227 2.92 7.99 15.39
C ARG A 227 3.33 9.46 15.26
N ARG A 228 3.69 9.89 14.06
CA ARG A 228 4.00 11.31 13.78
C ARG A 228 2.81 12.24 13.99
N TRP A 229 1.62 11.81 13.61
CA TRP A 229 0.40 12.55 13.85
C TRP A 229 0.19 12.86 15.33
N PHE A 230 0.50 11.90 16.20
CA PHE A 230 0.43 12.09 17.65
C PHE A 230 1.67 12.77 18.26
N GLY A 231 2.58 13.29 17.42
CA GLY A 231 3.80 13.95 17.89
C GLY A 231 4.83 13.00 18.50
N GLN A 232 4.67 11.70 18.28
CA GLN A 232 5.66 10.70 18.66
C GLN A 232 6.72 10.71 17.56
N VAL A 233 7.88 11.32 17.85
CA VAL A 233 9.05 11.27 16.96
C VAL A 233 9.68 9.89 17.13
N GLY A 234 9.06 8.89 16.52
CA GLY A 234 9.53 7.51 16.58
C GLY A 234 10.78 7.32 15.74
N VAL A 235 11.78 6.74 16.33
CA VAL A 235 12.90 6.12 15.63
C VAL A 235 12.31 4.94 14.84
N VAL A 236 12.45 4.91 13.52
CA VAL A 236 11.93 3.82 12.67
C VAL A 236 12.51 2.45 13.10
N SER A 237 13.67 2.41 13.78
CA SER A 237 14.27 1.16 14.28
C SER A 237 13.49 0.48 15.41
N GLU A 238 12.91 1.23 16.36
CA GLU A 238 12.01 0.65 17.34
C GLU A 238 10.69 0.19 16.74
N SER A 239 10.33 0.78 15.57
CA SER A 239 9.09 0.45 14.89
C SER A 239 9.17 -0.81 14.02
N THR A 240 10.35 -1.27 13.61
CA THR A 240 10.45 -2.43 12.71
C THR A 240 10.16 -3.71 13.47
N GLU A 241 10.77 -3.93 14.64
CA GLU A 241 10.49 -5.09 15.49
C GLU A 241 9.05 -5.06 16.02
N ASP A 242 8.61 -3.91 16.57
CA ASP A 242 7.23 -3.74 17.01
C ASP A 242 6.23 -3.87 15.86
N THR A 243 6.58 -3.39 14.66
CA THR A 243 5.73 -3.50 13.46
C THR A 243 5.64 -4.95 13.02
N LEU A 244 6.76 -5.66 12.97
CA LEU A 244 6.78 -7.08 12.63
C LEU A 244 5.99 -7.88 13.65
N ALA A 245 6.22 -7.67 14.96
CA ALA A 245 5.48 -8.35 16.02
C ALA A 245 3.96 -8.09 15.92
N GLN A 246 3.56 -6.85 15.65
CA GLN A 246 2.15 -6.51 15.46
C GLN A 246 1.57 -7.17 14.21
N VAL A 247 2.27 -7.08 13.06
CA VAL A 247 1.85 -7.68 11.79
C VAL A 247 1.71 -9.18 11.91
N PHE A 248 2.69 -9.85 12.50
CA PHE A 248 2.63 -11.29 12.70
C PHE A 248 1.55 -11.70 13.69
N GLY A 249 1.35 -10.90 14.76
CA GLY A 249 0.22 -11.10 15.68
C GLY A 249 -1.16 -10.95 15.01
N GLU A 250 -1.33 -9.96 14.12
CA GLU A 250 -2.54 -9.77 13.31
C GLU A 250 -2.76 -10.94 12.31
N MET A 251 -1.69 -11.57 11.87
CA MET A 251 -1.74 -12.76 11.00
C MET A 251 -1.87 -14.09 11.76
N GLY A 252 -1.86 -14.05 13.10
CA GLY A 252 -1.90 -15.25 13.94
C GLY A 252 -0.60 -16.09 13.87
N ILE A 253 0.51 -15.47 13.45
CA ILE A 253 1.83 -16.10 13.38
C ILE A 253 2.57 -15.77 14.68
N ASP A 254 2.84 -16.79 15.51
CA ASP A 254 3.64 -16.64 16.74
C ASP A 254 5.13 -16.66 16.38
N ILE A 255 5.85 -15.54 16.61
CA ILE A 255 7.27 -15.41 16.25
C ILE A 255 8.17 -15.99 17.36
N LEU A 256 7.60 -16.45 18.48
CA LEU A 256 8.33 -16.82 19.69
C LEU A 256 8.46 -18.34 19.90
N GLU A 257 8.29 -19.17 18.86
CA GLU A 257 8.68 -20.60 18.91
C GLU A 257 9.95 -20.89 18.11
#